data_ef6c1349d71f20f74df7674a91fdf956
#
_entry.id   ef6c1349d71f20f74df7674a91fdf956
#
_cell.length_a   1.000
_cell.length_b   1.000
_cell.length_c   1.000
_cell.angle_alpha   90.00
_cell.angle_beta   90.00
_cell.angle_gamma   90.00
#
_symmetry.space_group_name_H-M   'P 1'
#
loop_
_entity.id
_entity.type
_entity.pdbx_description
1 polymer ?
#
loop_
_entity_poly.entity_id
_entity_poly.type
_entity_poly.pdbx_seq_one_letter_code
_entity_poly.pdbx_strand_id
1 'polypeptide(L)' 'MKLTPIAANQTEVSFTNGTQVFFSYKTPVAAYCPDKGYIRTAQFWSVTTSRHINKWLKGITEVTEVSQEYLTELVG' A
#
# COMPACT_ATOMS: atom_id res chain seq x y z
N MET A 1 13.78 8.13 2.88
CA MET A 1 12.94 6.90 2.88
C MET A 1 13.03 6.23 4.24
N LYS A 2 11.90 5.85 4.78
CA LYS A 2 11.85 5.17 6.08
C LYS A 2 11.01 3.91 5.95
N LEU A 3 11.53 2.79 6.45
CA LEU A 3 10.86 1.49 6.44
C LEU A 3 10.37 1.19 7.85
N THR A 4 9.06 0.96 8.00
CA THR A 4 8.44 0.70 9.30
C THR A 4 7.73 -0.66 9.26
N PRO A 5 8.24 -1.67 9.98
CA PRO A 5 7.50 -2.91 10.12
C PRO A 5 6.24 -2.68 10.96
N ILE A 6 5.08 -3.06 10.43
CA ILE A 6 3.80 -2.90 11.11
C ILE A 6 3.44 -4.17 11.87
N ALA A 7 3.61 -5.31 11.21
CA ALA A 7 3.31 -6.62 11.75
C ALA A 7 4.05 -7.66 10.92
N ALA A 8 3.89 -8.93 11.25
CA ALA A 8 4.47 -10.00 10.46
C ALA A 8 4.01 -9.89 9.01
N ASN A 9 4.97 -9.84 8.08
CA ASN A 9 4.73 -9.73 6.63
C ASN A 9 4.00 -8.45 6.21
N GLN A 10 4.02 -7.41 7.05
CA GLN A 10 3.40 -6.12 6.77
C GLN A 10 4.40 -5.01 7.04
N THR A 11 4.72 -4.22 6.03
CA THR A 11 5.71 -3.16 6.13
C THR A 11 5.22 -1.90 5.43
N GLU A 12 5.48 -0.76 6.03
CA GLU A 12 5.18 0.54 5.42
C GLU A 12 6.50 1.25 5.10
N VAL A 13 6.59 1.81 3.89
CA VAL A 13 7.74 2.61 3.47
C VAL A 13 7.27 4.04 3.28
N SER A 14 7.92 4.98 3.96
CA SER A 14 7.60 6.41 3.85
C SER A 14 8.70 7.12 3.07
N PHE A 15 8.30 7.92 2.10
CA PHE A 15 9.21 8.71 1.29
C PHE A 15 9.21 10.17 1.75
N THR A 16 10.27 10.91 1.38
CA THR A 16 10.44 12.30 1.81
C THR A 16 9.37 13.24 1.26
N ASN A 17 8.73 12.87 0.15
CA ASN A 17 7.67 13.68 -0.46
C ASN A 17 6.29 13.46 0.19
N GLY A 18 6.21 12.66 1.24
CA GLY A 18 4.94 12.36 1.92
C GLY A 18 4.22 11.13 1.42
N THR A 19 4.73 10.47 0.38
CA THR A 19 4.15 9.23 -0.10
C THR A 19 4.45 8.09 0.87
N GLN A 20 3.43 7.26 1.16
CA GLN A 20 3.58 6.06 1.97
C GLN A 20 3.13 4.86 1.16
N VAL A 21 3.92 3.80 1.15
CA VAL A 21 3.58 2.58 0.41
C VAL A 21 3.51 1.41 1.39
N PHE A 22 2.42 0.67 1.30
CA PHE A 22 2.19 -0.48 2.15
C PHE A 22 2.52 -1.76 1.40
N PHE A 23 3.36 -2.59 2.02
CA PHE A 23 3.77 -3.88 1.48
C PHE A 23 3.11 -5.00 2.28
N SER A 24 2.54 -5.97 1.55
CA SER A 24 2.14 -7.25 2.11
C SER A 24 3.15 -8.28 1.61
N TYR A 25 3.84 -8.94 2.55
CA TYR A 25 5.01 -9.75 2.23
C TYR A 25 6.06 -8.84 1.57
N LYS A 26 6.39 -9.04 0.33
CA LYS A 26 7.38 -8.22 -0.39
C LYS A 26 6.75 -7.44 -1.55
N THR A 27 5.43 -7.38 -1.59
CA THR A 27 4.69 -6.79 -2.70
C THR A 27 4.01 -5.50 -2.27
N PRO A 28 4.22 -4.37 -3.00
CA PRO A 28 3.48 -3.15 -2.71
C PRO A 28 2.03 -3.32 -3.15
N VAL A 29 1.09 -3.17 -2.24
CA VAL A 29 -0.33 -3.46 -2.51
C VAL A 29 -1.25 -2.28 -2.24
N ALA A 30 -0.76 -1.24 -1.56
CA ALA A 30 -1.53 -0.03 -1.30
C ALA A 30 -0.58 1.13 -1.06
N ALA A 31 -1.09 2.35 -1.13
CA ALA A 31 -0.26 3.52 -0.91
C ALA A 31 -1.12 4.73 -0.54
N TYR A 32 -0.47 5.73 0.02
CA TYR A 32 -1.02 7.06 0.18
C TYR A 32 -0.14 8.03 -0.60
N CYS A 33 -0.74 8.79 -1.50
CA CYS A 33 -0.05 9.83 -2.26
C CYS A 33 -0.65 11.18 -1.89
N PRO A 34 0.16 12.19 -1.50
CA PRO A 34 -0.39 13.48 -1.11
C PRO A 34 -1.28 14.15 -2.15
N ASP A 35 -1.02 13.90 -3.44
CA ASP A 35 -1.80 14.50 -4.54
C ASP A 35 -2.95 13.61 -5.02
N LYS A 36 -2.94 12.31 -4.72
CA LYS A 36 -3.94 11.37 -5.20
C LYS A 36 -4.76 10.72 -4.09
N GLY A 37 -4.31 10.83 -2.84
CA GLY A 37 -4.96 10.18 -1.71
C GLY A 37 -4.59 8.71 -1.61
N TYR A 38 -5.52 7.91 -1.09
CA TYR A 38 -5.28 6.48 -0.87
C TYR A 38 -5.58 5.68 -2.12
N ILE A 39 -4.68 4.75 -2.43
CA ILE A 39 -4.82 3.85 -3.59
C ILE A 39 -4.52 2.42 -3.15
N ARG A 40 -5.06 1.46 -3.87
CA ARG A 40 -4.81 0.04 -3.63
C ARG A 40 -4.74 -0.70 -4.96
N THR A 41 -4.09 -1.88 -4.93
CA THR A 41 -4.03 -2.70 -6.13
C THR A 41 -5.40 -3.24 -6.50
N ALA A 42 -5.68 -3.25 -7.81
CA ALA A 42 -6.88 -3.90 -8.34
C ALA A 42 -6.69 -5.42 -8.47
N GLN A 43 -5.44 -5.89 -8.36
CA GLN A 43 -5.14 -7.30 -8.47
C GLN A 43 -5.42 -8.04 -7.17
N PHE A 44 -6.12 -9.17 -7.26
CA PHE A 44 -6.29 -10.05 -6.11
C PHE A 44 -5.05 -10.93 -5.96
N TRP A 45 -4.44 -10.91 -4.78
CA TRP A 45 -3.28 -11.75 -4.46
C TRP A 45 -3.66 -12.96 -3.64
N SER A 46 -4.30 -12.74 -2.49
CA SER A 46 -4.74 -13.80 -1.59
C SER A 46 -5.70 -13.22 -0.57
N VAL A 47 -6.40 -14.08 0.15
CA VAL A 47 -7.28 -13.66 1.23
C VAL A 47 -6.47 -12.96 2.32
N THR A 48 -5.29 -13.47 2.64
CA THR A 48 -4.42 -12.86 3.66
C THR A 48 -3.97 -11.47 3.25
N THR A 49 -3.53 -11.29 2.01
CA THR A 49 -3.13 -9.98 1.51
C THR A 49 -4.31 -9.00 1.51
N SER A 50 -5.51 -9.46 1.13
CA SER A 50 -6.71 -8.62 1.17
C SER A 50 -7.01 -8.16 2.61
N ARG A 51 -6.84 -9.02 3.60
CA ARG A 51 -7.01 -8.64 5.01
C ARG A 51 -5.98 -7.61 5.43
N HIS A 52 -4.72 -7.76 5.00
CA HIS A 52 -3.67 -6.79 5.28
C HIS A 52 -4.04 -5.41 4.71
N ILE A 53 -4.48 -5.37 3.47
CA ILE A 53 -4.88 -4.13 2.80
C ILE A 53 -6.05 -3.47 3.54
N ASN A 54 -7.09 -4.24 3.86
CA ASN A 54 -8.27 -3.73 4.53
C ASN A 54 -7.93 -3.19 5.92
N LYS A 55 -7.03 -3.84 6.64
CA LYS A 55 -6.59 -3.38 7.94
C LYS A 55 -5.81 -2.09 7.84
N TRP A 56 -4.92 -1.97 6.87
CA TRP A 56 -4.12 -0.76 6.65
C TRP A 56 -5.00 0.43 6.26
N LEU A 57 -6.06 0.17 5.47
CA LEU A 57 -6.99 1.18 5.01
C LEU A 57 -8.20 1.36 5.93
N LYS A 58 -8.17 0.79 7.13
CA LYS A 58 -9.29 0.87 8.06
C LYS A 58 -9.63 2.32 8.37
N GLY A 59 -10.92 2.68 8.22
CA GLY A 59 -11.39 4.04 8.45
C GLY A 59 -11.25 4.96 7.24
N ILE A 60 -10.64 4.49 6.17
CA ILE A 60 -10.50 5.27 4.94
C ILE A 60 -11.69 4.96 4.03
N THR A 61 -12.45 5.99 3.66
CA THR A 61 -13.66 5.82 2.86
C THR A 61 -13.44 5.96 1.36
N GLU A 62 -12.41 6.72 0.96
CA GLU A 62 -12.13 6.95 -0.45
C GLU A 62 -10.80 6.31 -0.82
N VAL A 63 -10.87 5.21 -1.56
CA VAL A 63 -9.70 4.48 -2.04
C VAL A 63 -9.89 4.21 -3.52
N THR A 64 -8.89 4.57 -4.32
CA THR A 64 -8.89 4.34 -5.76
C THR A 64 -8.13 3.06 -6.07
N GLU A 65 -8.71 2.20 -6.91
CA GLU A 65 -8.00 1.02 -7.38
C GLU A 65 -7.09 1.39 -8.55
N VAL A 66 -5.86 0.89 -8.50
CA VAL A 66 -4.86 1.11 -9.55
C VAL A 66 -4.24 -0.21 -9.96
N SER A 67 -3.54 -0.23 -11.09
CA SER A 67 -2.86 -1.46 -11.53
C SER A 67 -1.71 -1.79 -10.59
N GLN A 68 -1.38 -3.07 -10.51
CA GLN A 68 -0.21 -3.52 -9.75
C GLN A 68 1.07 -2.88 -10.27
N GLU A 69 1.17 -2.67 -11.57
CA GLU A 69 2.32 -2.02 -12.19
C GLU A 69 2.53 -0.61 -11.65
N TYR A 70 1.45 0.13 -11.47
CA TYR A 70 1.53 1.48 -10.92
C TYR A 70 2.18 1.48 -9.54
N LEU A 71 1.73 0.56 -8.66
CA LEU A 71 2.29 0.45 -7.32
C LEU A 71 3.76 0.00 -7.35
N THR A 72 4.09 -0.93 -8.22
CA THR A 72 5.46 -1.40 -8.37
C THR A 72 6.38 -0.28 -8.82
N GLU A 73 5.92 0.57 -9.73
CA GLU A 73 6.69 1.71 -10.22
C GLU A 73 6.88 2.81 -9.16
N LEU A 74 5.95 2.94 -8.22
CA LEU A 74 6.09 3.92 -7.13
C LEU A 74 7.34 3.66 -6.29
N VAL A 75 7.73 2.41 -6.13
CA VAL A 75 8.84 2.04 -5.26
C VAL A 75 10.11 1.68 -6.02
N GLY A 76 10.01 1.57 -7.30
CA GLY A 76 11.13 1.17 -8.13
C GLY A 76 11.46 2.14 -9.17
#